data_44658914081923e738e8bbd0495fb220
#
_entry.id   44658914081923e738e8bbd0495fb220
#
_cell.length_a   1.000
_cell.length_b   1.000
_cell.length_c   1.000
_cell.angle_alpha   90.00
_cell.angle_beta   90.00
_cell.angle_gamma   90.00
#
_symmetry.space_group_name_H-M   'P 1'
#
loop_
_entity.id
_entity.type
_entity.pdbx_description
1 polymer ?
#
loop_
_entity_poly.entity_id
_entity_poly.type
_entity_poly.pdbx_seq_one_letter_code
_entity_poly.pdbx_strand_id
1 'polypeptide(L)'
;MTRHLLIAGVAVAALSLAACGQQTETKGAATPAEQAATPDANPAATVITPSNEAAAPDFVAKAAASDMFEVEAAKLAQTKAKNPGVKKFADEMVTAHTKSTADLKKAIADSGQTLALPTALPKDLQDKLSDLGKAENFDKAYMDNQVDAHQAALDVLQRYAQDGDVPVIKAFAAATAPVVQQHLDMARKIRDAVK
;
A
#
# COMPACT_ATOMS: atom_id res chain seq x y z
N MET A 1 -45.31 -29.38 5.94
CA MET A 1 -45.14 -30.37 4.86
C MET A 1 -43.69 -30.71 4.73
N THR A 2 -43.36 -31.90 5.14
CA THR A 2 -42.03 -32.51 5.29
C THR A 2 -41.51 -33.00 3.93
N ARG A 3 -40.25 -32.75 3.60
CA ARG A 3 -39.51 -33.65 2.72
C ARG A 3 -38.02 -33.60 3.00
N HIS A 4 -37.57 -34.65 3.70
CA HIS A 4 -36.18 -35.09 3.77
C HIS A 4 -35.79 -35.77 2.45
N LEU A 5 -34.52 -35.57 2.03
CA LEU A 5 -33.84 -36.55 1.20
C LEU A 5 -32.35 -36.60 1.55
N LEU A 6 -31.95 -37.74 2.10
CA LEU A 6 -30.62 -38.26 2.30
C LEU A 6 -30.21 -39.07 1.07
N ILE A 7 -28.92 -39.04 0.67
CA ILE A 7 -28.15 -40.12 0.01
C ILE A 7 -26.67 -39.67 0.07
N ALA A 8 -25.76 -40.29 0.92
CA ALA A 8 -24.89 -41.44 0.65
C ALA A 8 -23.90 -41.16 -0.50
N GLY A 9 -22.60 -40.99 -0.34
CA GLY A 9 -21.55 -41.80 0.25
C GLY A 9 -20.88 -42.67 -0.82
N VAL A 10 -19.61 -42.32 -1.26
CA VAL A 10 -18.65 -43.28 -1.85
C VAL A 10 -17.21 -42.86 -1.52
N ALA A 11 -16.53 -43.77 -0.82
CA ALA A 11 -15.10 -43.79 -0.61
C ALA A 11 -14.47 -44.78 -1.59
N VAL A 12 -13.31 -44.44 -2.19
CA VAL A 12 -12.37 -45.40 -2.82
C VAL A 12 -10.94 -44.87 -2.62
N ALA A 13 -10.23 -45.49 -1.86
CA ALA A 13 -9.06 -46.32 -1.69
C ALA A 13 -7.87 -46.07 -2.64
N ALA A 14 -6.75 -45.95 -1.94
CA ALA A 14 -5.33 -46.00 -2.22
C ALA A 14 -4.81 -46.82 -3.45
N LEU A 15 -3.68 -46.36 -3.99
CA LEU A 15 -2.58 -47.23 -4.41
C LEU A 15 -1.23 -46.48 -4.34
N SER A 16 -0.34 -47.05 -3.55
CA SER A 16 1.08 -46.76 -3.40
C SER A 16 1.86 -47.44 -4.54
N LEU A 17 2.88 -46.79 -5.09
CA LEU A 17 4.02 -47.48 -5.74
C LEU A 17 5.33 -46.77 -5.36
N ALA A 18 6.16 -47.53 -4.66
CA ALA A 18 7.58 -47.28 -4.42
C ALA A 18 8.40 -47.71 -5.63
N ALA A 19 9.43 -46.95 -5.99
CA ALA A 19 10.53 -47.44 -6.81
C ALA A 19 11.85 -46.87 -6.29
N CYS A 20 12.70 -47.78 -5.79
CA CYS A 20 14.11 -47.61 -5.49
C CYS A 20 14.95 -47.55 -6.77
N GLY A 21 16.08 -46.85 -6.70
CA GLY A 21 17.15 -46.91 -7.71
C GLY A 21 18.24 -45.92 -7.35
N GLN A 22 19.15 -46.32 -6.59
CA GLN A 22 20.52 -46.81 -6.76
C GLN A 22 21.59 -45.70 -6.85
N GLN A 23 22.44 -45.73 -5.80
CA GLN A 23 23.70 -44.99 -5.68
C GLN A 23 24.76 -45.43 -6.72
N THR A 24 25.57 -44.46 -7.16
CA THR A 24 26.93 -44.73 -7.59
C THR A 24 27.89 -43.72 -6.92
N GLU A 25 28.68 -44.25 -6.02
CA GLU A 25 29.87 -43.59 -5.47
C GLU A 25 30.98 -43.56 -6.54
N THR A 26 31.67 -42.43 -6.65
CA THR A 26 33.05 -42.42 -7.11
C THR A 26 33.89 -41.54 -6.19
N LYS A 27 34.86 -42.23 -5.58
CA LYS A 27 35.92 -41.81 -4.67
C LYS A 27 37.05 -41.15 -5.48
N GLY A 28 37.49 -39.96 -5.04
CA GLY A 28 38.71 -39.34 -5.53
C GLY A 28 39.26 -38.34 -4.50
N ALA A 29 40.30 -38.74 -3.80
CA ALA A 29 41.02 -37.98 -2.79
C ALA A 29 42.06 -37.05 -3.45
N ALA A 30 42.19 -35.82 -2.91
CA ALA A 30 43.47 -35.12 -2.66
C ALA A 30 43.22 -33.80 -1.92
N THR A 31 43.78 -33.63 -0.75
CA THR A 31 44.05 -32.45 0.06
C THR A 31 45.47 -31.94 -0.24
N PRO A 32 45.94 -30.78 0.38
CA PRO A 32 45.33 -29.52 0.75
C PRO A 32 46.12 -28.30 0.19
N ALA A 33 45.51 -27.12 0.19
CA ALA A 33 46.28 -25.89 0.31
C ALA A 33 45.42 -24.83 1.00
N GLU A 34 45.82 -24.57 2.20
CA GLU A 34 45.44 -23.48 3.07
C GLU A 34 45.79 -22.12 2.39
N GLN A 35 44.83 -21.26 2.19
CA GLN A 35 45.06 -19.83 1.97
C GLN A 35 43.96 -19.05 2.69
N ALA A 36 44.35 -18.51 3.82
CA ALA A 36 43.57 -17.55 4.56
C ALA A 36 43.28 -16.29 3.68
N ALA A 37 42.03 -16.11 3.31
CA ALA A 37 41.54 -14.86 2.78
C ALA A 37 40.73 -14.18 3.89
N THR A 38 41.24 -13.08 4.36
CA THR A 38 40.57 -12.12 5.25
C THR A 38 39.20 -11.74 4.69
N PRO A 39 38.12 -11.69 5.49
CA PRO A 39 36.89 -11.12 5.02
C PRO A 39 37.05 -9.60 4.92
N ASP A 40 37.17 -9.12 3.70
CA ASP A 40 37.00 -7.70 3.39
C ASP A 40 35.56 -7.31 3.75
N ALA A 41 35.42 -6.64 4.88
CA ALA A 41 34.19 -6.05 5.32
C ALA A 41 33.88 -4.88 4.38
N ASN A 42 33.11 -5.14 3.32
CA ASN A 42 32.50 -4.09 2.52
C ASN A 42 31.28 -3.55 3.28
N PRO A 43 31.34 -2.36 3.90
CA PRO A 43 30.18 -1.79 4.56
C PRO A 43 29.22 -1.23 3.52
N ALA A 44 28.00 -1.69 3.60
CA ALA A 44 26.83 -1.09 2.97
C ALA A 44 26.68 -1.26 1.45
N ALA A 45 26.52 -2.48 0.99
CA ALA A 45 25.56 -2.68 -0.08
C ALA A 45 24.18 -2.47 0.53
N THR A 46 23.61 -1.29 0.32
CA THR A 46 22.17 -1.08 0.56
C THR A 46 21.46 -2.02 -0.40
N VAL A 47 21.03 -3.18 0.13
CA VAL A 47 20.17 -4.09 -0.60
C VAL A 47 18.87 -3.31 -0.80
N ILE A 48 18.67 -2.77 -1.99
CA ILE A 48 17.37 -2.25 -2.41
C ILE A 48 16.48 -3.49 -2.54
N THR A 49 15.84 -3.85 -1.45
CA THR A 49 14.75 -4.85 -1.50
C THR A 49 13.67 -4.26 -2.39
N PRO A 50 13.21 -4.98 -3.43
CA PRO A 50 12.05 -4.54 -4.21
C PRO A 50 10.91 -4.27 -3.24
N SER A 51 10.21 -3.13 -3.41
CA SER A 51 9.08 -2.80 -2.55
C SER A 51 8.04 -3.92 -2.66
N ASN A 52 7.78 -4.59 -1.56
CA ASN A 52 6.72 -5.59 -1.48
C ASN A 52 5.44 -4.91 -0.98
N GLU A 53 4.61 -4.46 -1.90
CA GLU A 53 3.38 -3.72 -1.59
C GLU A 53 2.36 -4.54 -0.77
N ALA A 54 2.58 -5.84 -0.62
CA ALA A 54 1.83 -6.71 0.28
C ALA A 54 2.43 -6.75 1.70
N ALA A 55 3.61 -6.15 1.93
CA ALA A 55 4.21 -6.06 3.25
C ALA A 55 3.70 -4.85 4.02
N ALA A 56 3.32 -5.05 5.28
CA ALA A 56 2.77 -4.00 6.14
C ALA A 56 3.66 -2.75 6.26
N PRO A 57 5.00 -2.83 6.39
CA PRO A 57 5.84 -1.64 6.46
C PRO A 57 5.72 -0.74 5.23
N ASP A 58 5.73 -1.33 4.03
CA ASP A 58 5.66 -0.59 2.77
C ASP A 58 4.26 0.03 2.57
N PHE A 59 3.21 -0.74 2.86
CA PHE A 59 1.84 -0.24 2.81
C PHE A 59 1.62 0.93 3.78
N VAL A 60 2.02 0.77 5.05
CA VAL A 60 1.85 1.79 6.09
C VAL A 60 2.60 3.07 5.73
N ALA A 61 3.83 2.95 5.22
CA ALA A 61 4.61 4.12 4.79
C ALA A 61 3.92 4.86 3.64
N LYS A 62 3.42 4.13 2.64
CA LYS A 62 2.71 4.72 1.48
C LYS A 62 1.38 5.35 1.89
N ALA A 63 0.56 4.65 2.67
CA ALA A 63 -0.75 5.14 3.10
C ALA A 63 -0.61 6.41 3.96
N ALA A 64 0.33 6.41 4.92
CA ALA A 64 0.56 7.59 5.75
C ALA A 64 1.14 8.76 4.97
N ALA A 65 2.06 8.54 4.02
CA ALA A 65 2.59 9.60 3.16
C ALA A 65 1.50 10.19 2.26
N SER A 66 0.59 9.36 1.74
CA SER A 66 -0.59 9.79 0.98
C SER A 66 -1.49 10.68 1.83
N ASP A 67 -1.88 10.24 3.03
CA ASP A 67 -2.71 11.05 3.93
C ASP A 67 -2.07 12.40 4.27
N MET A 68 -0.75 12.41 4.54
CA MET A 68 -0.01 13.66 4.81
C MET A 68 -0.06 14.60 3.61
N PHE A 69 0.17 14.07 2.40
CA PHE A 69 0.11 14.86 1.17
C PHE A 69 -1.28 15.46 0.96
N GLU A 70 -2.34 14.66 1.13
CA GLU A 70 -3.72 15.08 0.95
C GLU A 70 -4.11 16.19 1.93
N VAL A 71 -3.72 16.09 3.19
CA VAL A 71 -3.97 17.14 4.19
C VAL A 71 -3.26 18.44 3.82
N GLU A 72 -1.99 18.41 3.40
CA GLU A 72 -1.24 19.61 3.04
C GLU A 72 -1.74 20.22 1.71
N ALA A 73 -2.05 19.40 0.70
CA ALA A 73 -2.63 19.87 -0.56
C ALA A 73 -4.01 20.50 -0.35
N ALA A 74 -4.84 19.91 0.51
CA ALA A 74 -6.15 20.44 0.85
C ALA A 74 -6.07 21.77 1.62
N LYS A 75 -5.17 21.90 2.59
CA LYS A 75 -4.90 23.18 3.27
C LYS A 75 -4.48 24.27 2.29
N LEU A 76 -3.64 23.92 1.32
CA LEU A 76 -3.26 24.84 0.26
C LEU A 76 -4.48 25.25 -0.59
N ALA A 77 -5.36 24.31 -0.90
CA ALA A 77 -6.58 24.57 -1.65
C ALA A 77 -7.58 25.45 -0.89
N GLN A 78 -7.71 25.30 0.42
CA GLN A 78 -8.54 26.19 1.25
C GLN A 78 -8.16 27.67 1.08
N THR A 79 -6.85 27.94 0.88
CA THR A 79 -6.34 29.32 0.73
C THR A 79 -6.31 29.79 -0.72
N LYS A 80 -5.97 28.93 -1.68
CA LYS A 80 -5.69 29.32 -3.08
C LYS A 80 -6.85 29.09 -4.02
N ALA A 81 -7.74 28.13 -3.77
CA ALA A 81 -8.83 27.81 -4.66
C ALA A 81 -9.82 28.99 -4.77
N LYS A 82 -10.34 29.18 -5.97
CA LYS A 82 -11.36 30.20 -6.28
C LYS A 82 -12.75 29.57 -6.40
N ASN A 83 -12.80 28.32 -6.88
CA ASN A 83 -14.06 27.60 -7.08
C ASN A 83 -14.61 27.10 -5.72
N PRO A 84 -15.87 27.42 -5.36
CA PRO A 84 -16.46 26.99 -4.07
C PRO A 84 -16.55 25.47 -3.94
N GLY A 85 -16.75 24.73 -5.03
CA GLY A 85 -16.77 23.27 -5.04
C GLY A 85 -15.41 22.67 -4.70
N VAL A 86 -14.33 23.27 -5.20
CA VAL A 86 -12.95 22.88 -4.87
C VAL A 86 -12.64 23.14 -3.39
N LYS A 87 -13.05 24.29 -2.86
CA LYS A 87 -12.88 24.59 -1.42
C LYS A 87 -13.62 23.59 -0.54
N LYS A 88 -14.88 23.30 -0.87
CA LYS A 88 -15.67 22.32 -0.12
C LYS A 88 -15.05 20.93 -0.16
N PHE A 89 -14.56 20.50 -1.32
CA PHE A 89 -13.83 19.24 -1.46
C PHE A 89 -12.56 19.23 -0.59
N ALA A 90 -11.80 20.32 -0.59
CA ALA A 90 -10.60 20.43 0.26
C ALA A 90 -10.91 20.32 1.76
N ASP A 91 -12.01 20.93 2.23
CA ASP A 91 -12.44 20.80 3.63
C ASP A 91 -12.74 19.32 4.00
N GLU A 92 -13.38 18.61 3.09
CA GLU A 92 -13.66 17.17 3.24
C GLU A 92 -12.36 16.34 3.26
N MET A 93 -11.39 16.66 2.40
CA MET A 93 -10.10 15.95 2.35
C MET A 93 -9.30 16.13 3.65
N VAL A 94 -9.24 17.33 4.22
CA VAL A 94 -8.59 17.54 5.54
C VAL A 94 -9.22 16.65 6.60
N THR A 95 -10.54 16.61 6.65
CA THR A 95 -11.27 15.83 7.65
C THR A 95 -11.06 14.32 7.46
N ALA A 96 -11.23 13.84 6.22
CA ALA A 96 -11.19 12.42 5.90
C ALA A 96 -9.78 11.84 6.07
N HIS A 97 -8.73 12.53 5.58
CA HIS A 97 -7.36 12.03 5.66
C HIS A 97 -6.75 12.17 7.06
N THR A 98 -7.19 13.16 7.85
CA THR A 98 -6.84 13.21 9.28
C THR A 98 -7.43 12.01 10.03
N LYS A 99 -8.68 11.65 9.73
CA LYS A 99 -9.32 10.46 10.31
C LYS A 99 -8.64 9.17 9.83
N SER A 100 -8.34 9.05 8.54
CA SER A 100 -7.64 7.90 7.97
C SER A 100 -6.31 7.63 8.68
N THR A 101 -5.50 8.69 8.90
CA THR A 101 -4.25 8.59 9.66
C THR A 101 -4.49 8.09 11.10
N ALA A 102 -5.55 8.55 11.76
CA ALA A 102 -5.88 8.08 13.12
C ALA A 102 -6.30 6.59 13.12
N ASP A 103 -7.11 6.18 12.16
CA ASP A 103 -7.56 4.81 11.99
C ASP A 103 -6.37 3.87 11.66
N LEU A 104 -5.43 4.32 10.80
CA LEU A 104 -4.20 3.58 10.49
C LEU A 104 -3.33 3.39 11.74
N LYS A 105 -3.13 4.44 12.54
CA LYS A 105 -2.41 4.35 13.82
C LYS A 105 -3.04 3.33 14.76
N LYS A 106 -4.36 3.33 14.83
CA LYS A 106 -5.10 2.34 15.62
C LYS A 106 -4.89 0.93 15.09
N ALA A 107 -4.98 0.71 13.78
CA ALA A 107 -4.74 -0.60 13.16
C ALA A 107 -3.32 -1.11 13.42
N ILE A 108 -2.31 -0.22 13.40
CA ILE A 108 -0.92 -0.56 13.76
C ILE A 108 -0.85 -0.99 15.23
N ALA A 109 -1.43 -0.22 16.15
CA ALA A 109 -1.44 -0.58 17.57
C ALA A 109 -2.15 -1.92 17.83
N ASP A 110 -3.30 -2.14 17.21
CA ASP A 110 -4.07 -3.38 17.33
C ASP A 110 -3.34 -4.59 16.70
N SER A 111 -2.40 -4.37 15.77
CA SER A 111 -1.60 -5.43 15.17
C SER A 111 -0.52 -5.99 16.09
N GLY A 112 -0.15 -5.28 17.15
CA GLY A 112 0.97 -5.62 18.01
C GLY A 112 2.34 -5.46 17.36
N GLN A 113 2.41 -4.90 16.13
CA GLN A 113 3.66 -4.67 15.41
C GLN A 113 4.22 -3.27 15.68
N THR A 114 5.54 -3.14 15.58
CA THR A 114 6.23 -1.86 15.64
C THR A 114 6.45 -1.35 14.21
N LEU A 115 5.49 -0.60 13.68
CA LEU A 115 5.57 0.00 12.34
C LEU A 115 5.71 1.52 12.47
N ALA A 116 6.76 2.06 11.84
CA ALA A 116 7.01 3.49 11.85
C ALA A 116 6.19 4.22 10.79
N LEU A 117 5.55 5.31 11.18
CA LEU A 117 4.95 6.26 10.24
C LEU A 117 5.99 7.29 9.80
N PRO A 118 5.97 7.74 8.54
CA PRO A 118 6.82 8.83 8.10
C PRO A 118 6.52 10.10 8.91
N THR A 119 7.57 10.83 9.29
CA THR A 119 7.47 12.09 10.03
C THR A 119 7.50 13.31 9.13
N ALA A 120 7.81 13.10 7.83
CA ALA A 120 7.83 14.14 6.81
C ALA A 120 7.39 13.55 5.47
N LEU A 121 6.89 14.40 4.58
CA LEU A 121 6.57 14.01 3.22
C LEU A 121 7.82 13.51 2.48
N PRO A 122 7.75 12.42 1.71
CA PRO A 122 8.76 12.06 0.74
C PRO A 122 9.04 13.19 -0.25
N LYS A 123 10.27 13.24 -0.77
CA LYS A 123 10.72 14.35 -1.62
C LYS A 123 9.86 14.58 -2.86
N ASP A 124 9.43 13.51 -3.51
CA ASP A 124 8.56 13.56 -4.68
C ASP A 124 7.20 14.18 -4.37
N LEU A 125 6.63 13.91 -3.20
CA LEU A 125 5.38 14.52 -2.74
C LEU A 125 5.58 15.98 -2.29
N GLN A 126 6.76 16.32 -1.72
CA GLN A 126 7.12 17.71 -1.45
C GLN A 126 7.21 18.53 -2.74
N ASP A 127 7.85 17.98 -3.78
CA ASP A 127 7.99 18.63 -5.08
C ASP A 127 6.59 18.82 -5.72
N LYS A 128 5.74 17.79 -5.72
CA LYS A 128 4.35 17.90 -6.19
C LYS A 128 3.57 19.01 -5.48
N LEU A 129 3.69 19.09 -4.15
CA LEU A 129 3.02 20.14 -3.36
C LEU A 129 3.55 21.53 -3.71
N SER A 130 4.87 21.66 -3.89
CA SER A 130 5.51 22.91 -4.32
C SER A 130 5.04 23.35 -5.70
N ASP A 131 4.95 22.43 -6.65
CA ASP A 131 4.53 22.73 -8.02
C ASP A 131 3.03 23.07 -8.07
N LEU A 132 2.20 22.35 -7.32
CA LEU A 132 0.80 22.70 -7.12
C LEU A 132 0.65 24.14 -6.59
N GLY A 133 1.49 24.52 -5.62
CA GLY A 133 1.46 25.87 -5.05
C GLY A 133 1.79 26.99 -6.04
N LYS A 134 2.49 26.70 -7.16
CA LYS A 134 2.91 27.63 -8.21
C LYS A 134 1.97 27.62 -9.42
N ALA A 135 0.98 26.72 -9.48
CA ALA A 135 0.11 26.56 -10.63
C ALA A 135 -0.68 27.83 -10.90
N GLU A 136 -0.68 28.30 -12.16
CA GLU A 136 -1.45 29.47 -12.60
C GLU A 136 -2.96 29.25 -12.49
N ASN A 137 -3.44 28.09 -12.96
CA ASN A 137 -4.81 27.64 -12.74
C ASN A 137 -4.81 26.63 -11.59
N PHE A 138 -4.82 27.15 -10.36
CA PHE A 138 -4.74 26.32 -9.16
C PHE A 138 -5.88 25.31 -9.06
N ASP A 139 -7.13 25.74 -9.29
CA ASP A 139 -8.30 24.88 -9.14
C ASP A 139 -8.20 23.64 -10.04
N LYS A 140 -7.82 23.85 -11.31
CA LYS A 140 -7.63 22.75 -12.26
C LYS A 140 -6.47 21.85 -11.84
N ALA A 141 -5.32 22.41 -11.52
CA ALA A 141 -4.12 21.66 -11.12
C ALA A 141 -4.37 20.86 -9.86
N TYR A 142 -5.08 21.41 -8.87
CA TYR A 142 -5.46 20.70 -7.66
C TYR A 142 -6.37 19.52 -7.98
N MET A 143 -7.43 19.72 -8.77
CA MET A 143 -8.36 18.63 -9.07
C MET A 143 -7.74 17.54 -9.96
N ASP A 144 -6.86 17.88 -10.90
CA ASP A 144 -6.09 16.88 -11.65
C ASP A 144 -5.21 16.05 -10.70
N ASN A 145 -4.51 16.71 -9.79
CA ASN A 145 -3.68 16.05 -8.78
C ASN A 145 -4.51 15.15 -7.86
N GLN A 146 -5.70 15.58 -7.45
CA GLN A 146 -6.61 14.81 -6.61
C GLN A 146 -7.09 13.53 -7.31
N VAL A 147 -7.40 13.59 -8.60
CA VAL A 147 -7.78 12.39 -9.37
C VAL A 147 -6.63 11.39 -9.42
N ASP A 148 -5.42 11.86 -9.71
CA ASP A 148 -4.24 10.98 -9.82
C ASP A 148 -3.85 10.37 -8.46
N ALA A 149 -3.85 11.18 -7.40
CA ALA A 149 -3.48 10.74 -6.06
C ALA A 149 -4.50 9.73 -5.48
N HIS A 150 -5.80 10.00 -5.65
CA HIS A 150 -6.84 9.08 -5.18
C HIS A 150 -6.87 7.77 -5.97
N GLN A 151 -6.59 7.80 -7.29
CA GLN A 151 -6.47 6.57 -8.07
C GLN A 151 -5.29 5.73 -7.56
N ALA A 152 -4.12 6.34 -7.37
CA ALA A 152 -2.94 5.64 -6.85
C ALA A 152 -3.17 5.08 -5.43
N ALA A 153 -3.81 5.85 -4.55
CA ALA A 153 -4.15 5.41 -3.20
C ALA A 153 -5.15 4.24 -3.22
N LEU A 154 -6.16 4.29 -4.10
CA LEU A 154 -7.13 3.22 -4.26
C LEU A 154 -6.48 1.91 -4.69
N ASP A 155 -5.56 1.96 -5.65
CA ASP A 155 -4.84 0.79 -6.14
C ASP A 155 -3.99 0.14 -5.03
N VAL A 156 -3.32 0.94 -4.21
CA VAL A 156 -2.53 0.48 -3.05
C VAL A 156 -3.43 -0.15 -1.98
N LEU A 157 -4.56 0.50 -1.65
CA LEU A 157 -5.51 0.01 -0.66
C LEU A 157 -6.16 -1.32 -1.09
N GLN A 158 -6.61 -1.41 -2.34
CA GLN A 158 -7.25 -2.62 -2.88
C GLN A 158 -6.27 -3.79 -2.91
N ARG A 159 -5.03 -3.56 -3.34
CA ARG A 159 -4.00 -4.59 -3.35
C ARG A 159 -3.70 -5.09 -1.94
N TYR A 160 -3.48 -4.19 -0.98
CA TYR A 160 -3.20 -4.59 0.38
C TYR A 160 -4.41 -5.24 1.06
N ALA A 161 -5.63 -4.81 0.77
CA ALA A 161 -6.85 -5.47 1.23
C ALA A 161 -6.96 -6.91 0.75
N GLN A 162 -6.43 -7.22 -0.44
CA GLN A 162 -6.43 -8.56 -1.01
C GLN A 162 -5.26 -9.40 -0.52
N ASP A 163 -4.03 -8.88 -0.57
CA ASP A 163 -2.80 -9.66 -0.46
C ASP A 163 -1.96 -9.33 0.79
N GLY A 164 -2.37 -8.34 1.60
CA GLY A 164 -1.61 -7.87 2.76
C GLY A 164 -1.34 -8.96 3.80
N ASP A 165 -0.18 -8.87 4.43
CA ASP A 165 0.34 -9.87 5.37
C ASP A 165 -0.18 -9.74 6.82
N VAL A 166 -0.79 -8.57 7.19
CA VAL A 166 -1.27 -8.30 8.55
C VAL A 166 -2.79 -8.13 8.57
N PRO A 167 -3.56 -9.08 9.17
CA PRO A 167 -5.01 -9.11 9.08
C PRO A 167 -5.74 -7.83 9.51
N VAL A 168 -5.33 -7.18 10.60
CA VAL A 168 -5.98 -5.96 11.08
C VAL A 168 -5.68 -4.76 10.18
N ILE A 169 -4.49 -4.69 9.56
CA ILE A 169 -4.14 -3.66 8.60
C ILE A 169 -4.84 -3.93 7.25
N LYS A 170 -5.02 -5.21 6.86
CA LYS A 170 -5.89 -5.57 5.72
C LYS A 170 -7.31 -5.07 5.92
N ALA A 171 -7.87 -5.24 7.13
CA ALA A 171 -9.21 -4.76 7.45
C ALA A 171 -9.31 -3.22 7.34
N PHE A 172 -8.28 -2.50 7.79
CA PHE A 172 -8.18 -1.04 7.57
C PHE A 172 -8.21 -0.70 6.07
N ALA A 173 -7.36 -1.35 5.27
CA ALA A 173 -7.30 -1.10 3.83
C ALA A 173 -8.64 -1.39 3.14
N ALA A 174 -9.29 -2.51 3.47
CA ALA A 174 -10.60 -2.88 2.95
C ALA A 174 -11.71 -1.88 3.34
N ALA A 175 -11.66 -1.32 4.55
CA ALA A 175 -12.62 -0.32 5.02
C ALA A 175 -12.38 1.06 4.38
N THR A 176 -11.12 1.41 4.08
CA THR A 176 -10.73 2.72 3.54
C THR A 176 -10.92 2.80 2.02
N ALA A 177 -10.70 1.71 1.27
CA ALA A 177 -10.80 1.69 -0.19
C ALA A 177 -12.13 2.25 -0.72
N PRO A 178 -13.33 1.89 -0.21
CA PRO A 178 -14.58 2.46 -0.71
C PRO A 178 -14.73 3.96 -0.42
N VAL A 179 -14.13 4.48 0.65
CA VAL A 179 -14.12 5.91 0.96
C VAL A 179 -13.27 6.66 -0.07
N VAL A 180 -12.06 6.15 -0.36
CA VAL A 180 -11.17 6.73 -1.37
C VAL A 180 -11.80 6.66 -2.77
N GLN A 181 -12.55 5.60 -3.09
CA GLN A 181 -13.31 5.53 -4.35
C GLN A 181 -14.36 6.66 -4.44
N GLN A 182 -15.09 6.94 -3.36
CA GLN A 182 -16.05 8.04 -3.34
C GLN A 182 -15.37 9.40 -3.54
N HIS A 183 -14.22 9.63 -2.92
CA HIS A 183 -13.43 10.85 -3.12
C HIS A 183 -12.95 10.97 -4.58
N LEU A 184 -12.48 9.88 -5.17
CA LEU A 184 -12.07 9.85 -6.57
C LEU A 184 -13.21 10.23 -7.52
N ASP A 185 -14.40 9.69 -7.28
CA ASP A 185 -15.58 9.98 -8.10
C ASP A 185 -16.02 11.45 -7.96
N MET A 186 -15.96 12.00 -6.75
CA MET A 186 -16.18 13.44 -6.50
C MET A 186 -15.11 14.30 -7.18
N ALA A 187 -13.83 13.93 -7.05
CA ALA A 187 -12.74 14.66 -7.68
C ALA A 187 -12.89 14.72 -9.20
N ARG A 188 -13.22 13.61 -9.85
CA ARG A 188 -13.49 13.55 -11.30
C ARG A 188 -14.63 14.48 -11.69
N LYS A 189 -15.75 14.45 -10.96
CA LYS A 189 -16.91 15.30 -11.24
C LYS A 189 -16.58 16.79 -11.10
N ILE A 190 -15.82 17.18 -10.06
CA ILE A 190 -15.44 18.59 -9.86
C ILE A 190 -14.40 19.01 -10.91
N ARG A 191 -13.40 18.17 -11.20
CA ARG A 191 -12.40 18.41 -12.25
C ARG A 191 -13.05 18.72 -13.60
N ASP A 192 -14.06 17.95 -13.99
CA ASP A 192 -14.75 18.11 -15.27
C ASP A 192 -15.57 19.42 -15.32
N ALA A 193 -15.91 19.99 -14.17
CA ALA A 193 -16.63 21.27 -14.04
C ALA A 193 -15.69 22.50 -13.90
N VAL A 194 -14.41 22.29 -13.57
CA VAL A 194 -13.40 23.36 -13.45
C VAL A 194 -12.75 23.60 -14.81
N LYS A 195 -12.80 24.84 -15.29
CA LYS A 195 -12.23 25.25 -16.59
C LYS A 195 -10.86 25.89 -16.42
#